data_aa6771640c2402e5d1836dfba798181e
#
_entry.id   aa6771640c2402e5d1836dfba798181e
#
_cell.length_a   1.000
_cell.length_b   1.000
_cell.length_c   1.000
_cell.angle_alpha   90.00
_cell.angle_beta   90.00
_cell.angle_gamma   90.00
#
_symmetry.space_group_name_H-M   'P 1'
#
loop_
_entity.id
_entity.type
_entity.pdbx_description
1 polymer ?
#
loop_
_entity_poly.entity_id
_entity_poly.type
_entity_poly.pdbx_seq_one_letter_code
_entity_poly.pdbx_strand_id
1 'polypeptide(L)'
;MCIRDRYKKLPNNHDKVSLIEKLQLDIPDLYNSYNLKQRKSILEDLKNRLDYMDNYHEDKGNNNWQDWFKNKQWIFGSDVVQILDKRRTDYNNIYDYIIKSYDGFVDLIEIKDPKINFWAQSKDHNNYIPSVDLTKAITQCANYIHCLEKRINDKDIAVEIGNILKPRCTLVIGRSNNWTEEHFEAFRILNSMYHNINIITYDMLLKRAQKLCSIDSSET
;
A
#
# COMPACT_ATOMS: atom_id res chain seq x y z
N MET A 1 -38.40 10.34 5.15
CA MET A 1 -37.37 10.59 4.12
C MET A 1 -36.17 9.70 4.43
N CYS A 2 -35.79 8.81 3.53
CA CYS A 2 -34.70 7.83 3.75
C CYS A 2 -33.35 8.54 3.85
N ILE A 3 -32.42 8.02 4.68
CA ILE A 3 -31.05 8.52 4.83
C ILE A 3 -30.35 8.64 3.46
N ARG A 4 -30.57 7.65 2.58
CA ARG A 4 -30.08 7.66 1.21
C ARG A 4 -30.52 8.88 0.40
N ASP A 5 -31.76 9.32 0.58
CA ASP A 5 -32.31 10.48 -0.12
C ASP A 5 -31.75 11.78 0.45
N ARG A 6 -31.47 11.81 1.76
CA ARG A 6 -30.83 12.94 2.43
C ARG A 6 -29.40 13.13 1.96
N TYR A 7 -28.62 12.03 1.89
CA TYR A 7 -27.23 12.05 1.43
C TYR A 7 -27.09 12.56 0.01
N LYS A 8 -27.97 12.12 -0.91
CA LYS A 8 -27.98 12.58 -2.32
C LYS A 8 -28.27 14.07 -2.50
N LYS A 9 -28.99 14.67 -1.55
CA LYS A 9 -29.41 16.08 -1.58
C LYS A 9 -28.39 17.04 -0.94
N LEU A 10 -27.32 16.52 -0.32
CA LEU A 10 -26.30 17.37 0.30
C LEU A 10 -25.44 18.05 -0.77
N PRO A 11 -25.26 19.38 -0.69
CA PRO A 11 -24.68 20.17 -1.77
C PRO A 11 -23.16 20.01 -1.91
N ASN A 12 -22.47 19.62 -0.85
CA ASN A 12 -21.01 19.52 -0.89
C ASN A 12 -20.48 18.28 -0.15
N ASN A 13 -19.16 18.02 -0.33
CA ASN A 13 -18.52 16.86 0.28
C ASN A 13 -18.38 16.99 1.80
N HIS A 14 -18.24 18.19 2.36
CA HIS A 14 -18.12 18.43 3.79
C HIS A 14 -19.40 18.01 4.53
N ASP A 15 -20.57 18.36 4.03
CA ASP A 15 -21.87 17.97 4.61
C ASP A 15 -22.09 16.45 4.53
N LYS A 16 -21.58 15.82 3.47
CA LYS A 16 -21.63 14.36 3.31
C LYS A 16 -20.74 13.65 4.34
N VAL A 17 -19.53 14.16 4.58
CA VAL A 17 -18.61 13.64 5.60
C VAL A 17 -19.23 13.80 6.99
N SER A 18 -19.75 14.99 7.33
CA SER A 18 -20.39 15.24 8.62
C SER A 18 -21.62 14.33 8.86
N LEU A 19 -22.39 14.01 7.81
CA LEU A 19 -23.49 13.05 7.94
C LEU A 19 -22.97 11.64 8.19
N ILE A 20 -21.88 11.23 7.54
CA ILE A 20 -21.27 9.91 7.73
C ILE A 20 -20.72 9.78 9.17
N GLU A 21 -20.05 10.81 9.68
CA GLU A 21 -19.55 10.85 11.05
C GLU A 21 -20.67 10.74 12.09
N LYS A 22 -21.79 11.42 11.87
CA LYS A 22 -22.99 11.27 12.73
C LYS A 22 -23.56 9.86 12.66
N LEU A 23 -23.60 9.24 11.48
CA LEU A 23 -24.07 7.86 11.33
C LEU A 23 -23.15 6.86 12.03
N GLN A 24 -21.84 7.13 12.12
CA GLN A 24 -20.91 6.31 12.89
C GLN A 24 -21.26 6.27 14.39
N LEU A 25 -21.69 7.40 14.94
CA LEU A 25 -22.06 7.52 16.34
C LEU A 25 -23.47 6.97 16.61
N ASP A 26 -24.43 7.24 15.72
CA ASP A 26 -25.84 6.93 15.94
C ASP A 26 -26.22 5.52 15.44
N ILE A 27 -25.57 5.04 14.38
CA ILE A 27 -25.88 3.74 13.73
C ILE A 27 -24.58 3.09 13.24
N PRO A 28 -23.75 2.52 14.15
CA PRO A 28 -22.46 1.92 13.82
C PRO A 28 -22.53 0.85 12.71
N ASP A 29 -23.55 0.01 12.73
CA ASP A 29 -23.72 -1.07 11.73
C ASP A 29 -23.92 -0.53 10.31
N LEU A 30 -24.65 0.57 10.16
CA LEU A 30 -24.86 1.20 8.87
C LEU A 30 -23.56 1.85 8.36
N TYR A 31 -22.78 2.46 9.25
CA TYR A 31 -21.47 3.02 8.93
C TYR A 31 -20.48 1.93 8.50
N ASN A 32 -20.41 0.84 9.26
CA ASN A 32 -19.55 -0.30 8.95
C ASN A 32 -19.93 -0.94 7.60
N SER A 33 -21.23 -1.14 7.37
CA SER A 33 -21.74 -1.68 6.10
C SER A 33 -21.41 -0.76 4.91
N TYR A 34 -21.49 0.56 5.09
CA TYR A 34 -21.11 1.53 4.08
C TYR A 34 -19.61 1.47 3.77
N ASN A 35 -18.75 1.47 4.79
CA ASN A 35 -17.30 1.38 4.63
C ASN A 35 -16.90 0.07 3.95
N LEU A 36 -17.49 -1.05 4.35
CA LEU A 36 -17.24 -2.34 3.73
C LEU A 36 -17.61 -2.34 2.24
N LYS A 37 -18.75 -1.73 1.88
CA LYS A 37 -19.16 -1.57 0.49
C LYS A 37 -18.17 -0.73 -0.30
N GLN A 38 -17.68 0.37 0.27
CA GLN A 38 -16.66 1.21 -0.36
C GLN A 38 -15.35 0.43 -0.57
N ARG A 39 -14.87 -0.30 0.45
CA ARG A 39 -13.68 -1.14 0.35
C ARG A 39 -13.83 -2.21 -0.73
N LYS A 40 -14.96 -2.91 -0.80
CA LYS A 40 -15.24 -3.90 -1.85
C LYS A 40 -15.19 -3.29 -3.25
N SER A 41 -15.76 -2.09 -3.44
CA SER A 41 -15.69 -1.37 -4.73
C SER A 41 -14.26 -0.99 -5.10
N ILE A 42 -13.43 -0.59 -4.13
CA ILE A 42 -12.00 -0.29 -4.34
C ILE A 42 -11.23 -1.55 -4.73
N LEU A 43 -11.53 -2.70 -4.13
CA LEU A 43 -10.88 -3.97 -4.48
C LEU A 43 -11.27 -4.46 -5.88
N GLU A 44 -12.51 -4.23 -6.29
CA GLU A 44 -12.96 -4.50 -7.66
C GLU A 44 -12.20 -3.62 -8.66
N ASP A 45 -12.05 -2.30 -8.36
CA ASP A 45 -11.26 -1.39 -9.19
C ASP A 45 -9.78 -1.81 -9.23
N LEU A 46 -9.18 -2.22 -8.10
CA LEU A 46 -7.82 -2.76 -8.09
C LEU A 46 -7.68 -3.98 -9.00
N LYS A 47 -8.61 -4.93 -8.91
CA LYS A 47 -8.63 -6.11 -9.77
C LYS A 47 -8.72 -5.72 -11.24
N ASN A 48 -9.66 -4.86 -11.61
CA ASN A 48 -9.82 -4.38 -12.97
C ASN A 48 -8.55 -3.67 -13.49
N ARG A 49 -7.89 -2.86 -12.66
CA ARG A 49 -6.62 -2.22 -13.00
C ARG A 49 -5.51 -3.24 -13.25
N LEU A 50 -5.47 -4.32 -12.49
CA LEU A 50 -4.49 -5.39 -12.68
C LEU A 50 -4.77 -6.22 -13.94
N ASP A 51 -6.04 -6.37 -14.32
CA ASP A 51 -6.43 -7.06 -15.56
C ASP A 51 -6.11 -6.20 -16.81
N TYR A 52 -6.13 -4.87 -16.68
CA TYR A 52 -5.82 -3.90 -17.74
C TYR A 52 -4.58 -3.05 -17.41
N MET A 53 -3.57 -3.64 -16.78
CA MET A 53 -2.40 -2.93 -16.23
C MET A 53 -1.60 -2.14 -17.26
N ASP A 54 -1.69 -2.45 -18.55
CA ASP A 54 -1.00 -1.73 -19.62
C ASP A 54 -1.49 -0.28 -19.78
N ASN A 55 -2.68 0.03 -19.28
CA ASN A 55 -3.25 1.37 -19.30
C ASN A 55 -2.75 2.28 -18.18
N TYR A 56 -1.92 1.77 -17.26
CA TYR A 56 -1.48 2.50 -16.09
C TYR A 56 0.05 2.51 -15.99
N HIS A 57 0.59 3.64 -15.55
CA HIS A 57 2.02 3.81 -15.27
C HIS A 57 2.27 3.89 -13.76
N GLU A 58 3.52 3.71 -13.35
CA GLU A 58 3.93 3.79 -11.95
C GLU A 58 3.62 5.17 -11.36
N ASP A 59 4.16 6.23 -11.96
CA ASP A 59 4.15 7.61 -11.45
C ASP A 59 3.76 8.68 -12.49
N LYS A 60 3.54 8.30 -13.76
CA LYS A 60 3.32 9.24 -14.86
C LYS A 60 1.87 9.29 -15.31
N GLY A 61 1.47 10.50 -15.74
CA GLY A 61 0.12 10.74 -16.28
C GLY A 61 -0.95 10.80 -15.20
N ASN A 62 -2.16 11.14 -15.65
CA ASN A 62 -3.34 11.11 -14.80
C ASN A 62 -3.73 9.65 -14.57
N ASN A 63 -4.01 9.28 -13.31
CA ASN A 63 -4.48 7.94 -12.98
C ASN A 63 -3.38 6.86 -12.93
N ASN A 64 -2.17 7.22 -12.46
CA ASN A 64 -1.06 6.32 -12.20
C ASN A 64 -1.26 5.49 -10.91
N TRP A 65 -0.37 4.50 -10.67
CA TRP A 65 -0.47 3.62 -9.50
C TRP A 65 -0.25 4.37 -8.19
N GLN A 66 0.71 5.29 -8.12
CA GLN A 66 0.98 6.06 -6.90
C GLN A 66 -0.23 6.90 -6.49
N ASP A 67 -0.82 7.67 -7.41
CA ASP A 67 -2.02 8.46 -7.09
C ASP A 67 -3.22 7.58 -6.74
N TRP A 68 -3.32 6.40 -7.35
CA TRP A 68 -4.42 5.48 -7.06
C TRP A 68 -4.38 4.96 -5.61
N PHE A 69 -3.21 4.65 -5.08
CA PHE A 69 -3.06 4.18 -3.70
C PHE A 69 -3.22 5.30 -2.65
N LYS A 70 -3.10 6.55 -3.04
CA LYS A 70 -3.29 7.69 -2.14
C LYS A 70 -4.65 7.61 -1.45
N ASN A 71 -4.67 7.79 -0.14
CA ASN A 71 -5.86 7.67 0.72
C ASN A 71 -6.50 6.26 0.77
N LYS A 72 -5.75 5.22 0.41
CA LYS A 72 -6.19 3.82 0.51
C LYS A 72 -5.25 3.00 1.40
N GLN A 73 -4.73 3.62 2.47
CA GLN A 73 -3.74 3.03 3.38
C GLN A 73 -4.14 1.65 3.91
N TRP A 74 -5.41 1.39 4.13
CA TRP A 74 -5.93 0.12 4.63
C TRP A 74 -5.57 -1.09 3.73
N ILE A 75 -5.30 -0.86 2.44
CA ILE A 75 -4.91 -1.92 1.49
C ILE A 75 -3.54 -2.50 1.87
N PHE A 76 -2.64 -1.68 2.40
CA PHE A 76 -1.31 -2.12 2.81
C PHE A 76 -1.31 -2.93 4.10
N GLY A 77 -2.40 -2.93 4.84
CA GLY A 77 -2.61 -3.70 6.06
C GLY A 77 -3.00 -2.84 7.26
N SER A 78 -3.32 -3.51 8.36
CA SER A 78 -3.69 -2.87 9.62
C SER A 78 -2.54 -2.12 10.30
N ASP A 79 -1.31 -2.42 9.88
CA ASP A 79 -0.10 -1.82 10.45
C ASP A 79 0.08 -0.35 10.01
N VAL A 80 -0.56 0.06 8.90
CA VAL A 80 -0.47 1.40 8.35
C VAL A 80 -1.59 2.27 8.91
N VAL A 81 -1.26 3.12 9.86
CA VAL A 81 -2.22 4.03 10.50
C VAL A 81 -2.48 5.25 9.63
N GLN A 82 -1.43 5.82 9.03
CA GLN A 82 -1.52 7.04 8.25
C GLN A 82 -0.47 7.07 7.14
N ILE A 83 -0.86 7.51 5.95
CA ILE A 83 0.06 7.96 4.90
C ILE A 83 0.30 9.45 5.11
N LEU A 84 1.57 9.86 5.18
CA LEU A 84 1.95 11.24 5.39
C LEU A 84 2.04 11.97 4.04
N ASP A 85 1.65 13.24 4.02
CA ASP A 85 1.71 14.05 2.79
C ASP A 85 3.14 14.40 2.37
N LYS A 86 4.11 14.27 3.29
CA LYS A 86 5.50 14.55 3.02
C LYS A 86 6.17 13.37 2.31
N ARG A 87 6.71 13.61 1.12
CA ARG A 87 7.43 12.63 0.30
C ARG A 87 8.94 12.84 0.27
N ARG A 88 9.46 13.86 0.94
CA ARG A 88 10.88 14.22 0.93
C ARG A 88 11.36 14.55 2.33
N THR A 89 12.49 13.97 2.69
CA THR A 89 13.24 14.34 3.89
C THR A 89 14.56 15.04 3.54
N ASP A 90 14.95 15.02 2.25
CA ASP A 90 16.08 15.73 1.68
C ASP A 90 15.84 16.08 0.21
N TYR A 91 16.82 16.74 -0.43
CA TYR A 91 16.72 17.17 -1.84
C TYR A 91 16.81 16.00 -2.84
N ASN A 92 17.44 14.89 -2.48
CA ASN A 92 17.81 13.82 -3.41
C ASN A 92 16.84 12.64 -3.39
N ASN A 93 16.12 12.44 -2.28
CA ASN A 93 15.27 11.27 -2.11
C ASN A 93 13.79 11.67 -2.10
N ILE A 94 13.04 11.07 -3.04
CA ILE A 94 11.58 11.17 -3.11
C ILE A 94 11.05 9.78 -2.83
N TYR A 95 10.35 9.64 -1.71
CA TYR A 95 9.68 8.39 -1.33
C TYR A 95 8.29 8.35 -1.97
N ASP A 96 7.80 7.19 -2.32
CA ASP A 96 6.41 7.07 -2.77
C ASP A 96 5.48 7.40 -1.62
N TYR A 97 5.65 6.71 -0.48
CA TYR A 97 4.94 7.06 0.75
C TYR A 97 5.84 6.94 1.96
N ILE A 98 5.76 7.95 2.82
CA ILE A 98 6.17 7.88 4.21
C ILE A 98 4.90 7.58 5.00
N ILE A 99 4.94 6.59 5.87
CA ILE A 99 3.79 6.15 6.65
C ILE A 99 4.09 6.20 8.14
N LYS A 100 3.03 6.33 8.93
CA LYS A 100 3.07 6.12 10.36
C LYS A 100 2.48 4.74 10.67
N SER A 101 3.27 3.89 11.31
CA SER A 101 2.86 2.57 11.74
C SER A 101 2.12 2.63 13.09
N TYR A 102 1.41 1.54 13.44
CA TYR A 102 0.63 1.46 14.69
C TYR A 102 1.48 1.61 15.96
N ASP A 103 2.77 1.29 15.89
CA ASP A 103 3.74 1.47 16.98
C ASP A 103 4.24 2.92 17.11
N GLY A 104 3.76 3.83 16.24
CA GLY A 104 4.06 5.25 16.25
C GLY A 104 5.34 5.64 15.52
N PHE A 105 6.08 4.68 14.97
CA PHE A 105 7.28 4.95 14.19
C PHE A 105 6.98 5.12 12.70
N VAL A 106 7.96 5.69 12.01
CA VAL A 106 7.89 5.96 10.57
C VAL A 106 8.43 4.78 9.79
N ASP A 107 7.66 4.34 8.81
CA ASP A 107 8.03 3.33 7.82
C ASP A 107 7.81 3.87 6.40
N LEU A 108 8.17 3.10 5.39
CA LEU A 108 8.10 3.45 3.98
C LEU A 108 7.25 2.44 3.19
N ILE A 109 6.59 2.93 2.14
CA ILE A 109 6.03 2.08 1.09
C ILE A 109 6.59 2.57 -0.24
N GLU A 110 7.11 1.65 -1.02
CA GLU A 110 7.58 1.87 -2.39
C GLU A 110 6.72 1.07 -3.35
N ILE A 111 6.21 1.72 -4.38
CA ILE A 111 5.33 1.14 -5.39
C ILE A 111 6.08 1.06 -6.71
N LYS A 112 6.16 -0.13 -7.27
CA LYS A 112 6.72 -0.38 -8.60
C LYS A 112 5.64 -0.91 -9.54
N ASP A 113 5.89 -0.84 -10.83
CA ASP A 113 4.94 -1.28 -11.85
C ASP A 113 4.59 -2.77 -11.69
N PRO A 114 3.31 -3.16 -11.74
CA PRO A 114 2.90 -4.57 -11.71
C PRO A 114 3.39 -5.37 -12.93
N LYS A 115 3.81 -4.71 -14.02
CA LYS A 115 4.37 -5.37 -15.21
C LYS A 115 5.81 -5.84 -15.04
N ILE A 116 6.49 -5.43 -13.98
CA ILE A 116 7.85 -5.87 -13.73
C ILE A 116 7.88 -7.37 -13.47
N ASN A 117 8.66 -8.08 -14.25
CA ASN A 117 8.93 -9.49 -14.01
C ASN A 117 9.69 -9.66 -12.70
N PHE A 118 9.12 -10.44 -11.80
CA PHE A 118 9.74 -10.68 -10.49
C PHE A 118 11.00 -11.53 -10.60
N TRP A 119 10.92 -12.58 -11.42
CA TRP A 119 12.02 -13.51 -11.65
C TRP A 119 12.71 -13.25 -12.99
N ALA A 120 14.01 -13.54 -13.06
CA ALA A 120 14.75 -13.59 -14.31
C ALA A 120 14.21 -14.70 -15.21
N GLN A 121 14.40 -14.56 -16.52
CA GLN A 121 13.91 -15.56 -17.49
C GLN A 121 14.65 -16.90 -17.41
N SER A 122 15.91 -16.90 -16.97
CA SER A 122 16.72 -18.11 -16.79
C SER A 122 16.87 -18.47 -15.32
N LYS A 123 16.85 -19.78 -15.03
CA LYS A 123 17.23 -20.33 -13.73
C LYS A 123 18.73 -20.63 -13.72
N ASP A 124 19.36 -20.54 -12.55
CA ASP A 124 20.72 -21.01 -12.33
C ASP A 124 20.67 -22.20 -11.35
N HIS A 125 21.18 -23.35 -11.78
CA HIS A 125 21.12 -24.59 -11.02
C HIS A 125 19.73 -24.91 -10.43
N ASN A 126 18.67 -24.71 -11.23
CA ASN A 126 17.26 -24.80 -10.83
C ASN A 126 16.76 -23.74 -9.81
N ASN A 127 17.60 -22.79 -9.43
CA ASN A 127 17.17 -21.71 -8.54
C ASN A 127 16.52 -20.57 -9.33
N TYR A 128 15.45 -20.00 -8.78
CA TYR A 128 14.87 -18.77 -9.29
C TYR A 128 15.75 -17.58 -8.90
N ILE A 129 16.11 -16.77 -9.88
CA ILE A 129 16.95 -15.59 -9.70
C ILE A 129 16.04 -14.35 -9.73
N PRO A 130 16.16 -13.42 -8.77
CA PRO A 130 15.49 -12.13 -8.86
C PRO A 130 15.83 -11.40 -10.16
N SER A 131 14.85 -10.75 -10.77
CA SER A 131 15.12 -9.94 -11.97
C SER A 131 16.03 -8.74 -11.62
N VAL A 132 16.63 -8.18 -12.65
CA VAL A 132 17.44 -6.96 -12.52
C VAL A 132 16.61 -5.81 -11.96
N ASP A 133 15.37 -5.67 -12.40
CA ASP A 133 14.50 -4.57 -11.94
C ASP A 133 14.01 -4.77 -10.50
N LEU A 134 13.75 -6.01 -10.08
CA LEU A 134 13.50 -6.31 -8.67
C LEU A 134 14.74 -5.98 -7.82
N THR A 135 15.93 -6.35 -8.26
CA THR A 135 17.18 -6.07 -7.55
C THR A 135 17.41 -4.56 -7.40
N LYS A 136 17.16 -3.78 -8.46
CA LYS A 136 17.24 -2.31 -8.42
C LYS A 136 16.25 -1.75 -7.40
N ALA A 137 14.98 -2.22 -7.40
CA ALA A 137 13.96 -1.76 -6.47
C ALA A 137 14.31 -2.06 -5.01
N ILE A 138 14.85 -3.25 -4.73
CA ILE A 138 15.34 -3.61 -3.39
C ILE A 138 16.49 -2.70 -2.96
N THR A 139 17.45 -2.44 -3.85
CA THR A 139 18.57 -1.53 -3.59
C THR A 139 18.10 -0.10 -3.32
N GLN A 140 17.08 0.37 -4.04
CA GLN A 140 16.45 1.66 -3.80
C GLN A 140 15.80 1.71 -2.42
N CYS A 141 15.03 0.71 -2.03
CA CYS A 141 14.44 0.61 -0.69
C CYS A 141 15.50 0.63 0.41
N ALA A 142 16.59 -0.14 0.25
CA ALA A 142 17.70 -0.14 1.20
C ALA A 142 18.36 1.24 1.34
N ASN A 143 18.57 1.94 0.22
CA ASN A 143 19.08 3.30 0.25
C ASN A 143 18.11 4.28 0.93
N TYR A 144 16.81 4.16 0.68
CA TYR A 144 15.80 4.99 1.32
C TYR A 144 15.74 4.80 2.83
N ILE A 145 15.80 3.55 3.31
CA ILE A 145 15.89 3.22 4.73
C ILE A 145 17.14 3.89 5.34
N HIS A 146 18.29 3.73 4.70
CA HIS A 146 19.55 4.33 5.15
C HIS A 146 19.49 5.86 5.23
N CYS A 147 18.93 6.51 4.21
CA CYS A 147 18.76 7.95 4.18
C CYS A 147 17.84 8.45 5.30
N LEU A 148 16.75 7.70 5.57
CA LEU A 148 15.82 8.03 6.64
C LEU A 148 16.48 7.81 8.02
N GLU A 149 17.24 6.73 8.22
CA GLU A 149 17.99 6.49 9.47
C GLU A 149 18.98 7.60 9.80
N LYS A 150 19.59 8.25 8.81
CA LYS A 150 20.47 9.41 9.04
C LYS A 150 19.75 10.62 9.66
N ARG A 151 18.43 10.66 9.56
CA ARG A 151 17.59 11.75 10.09
C ARG A 151 17.03 11.48 11.49
N ILE A 152 17.43 10.39 12.14
CA ILE A 152 16.90 9.98 13.46
C ILE A 152 17.03 11.07 14.53
N ASN A 153 18.07 11.92 14.46
CA ASN A 153 18.32 13.01 15.40
C ASN A 153 17.86 14.38 14.89
N ASP A 154 17.22 14.44 13.73
CA ASP A 154 16.74 15.67 13.11
C ASP A 154 15.38 16.03 13.71
N LYS A 155 15.38 17.00 14.63
CA LYS A 155 14.17 17.42 15.34
C LYS A 155 13.11 18.02 14.42
N ASP A 156 13.51 18.71 13.36
CA ASP A 156 12.58 19.34 12.44
C ASP A 156 11.85 18.25 11.63
N ILE A 157 12.59 17.23 11.18
CA ILE A 157 11.99 16.06 10.51
C ILE A 157 11.09 15.28 11.47
N ALA A 158 11.52 15.07 12.72
CA ALA A 158 10.70 14.36 13.70
C ALA A 158 9.37 15.07 14.00
N VAL A 159 9.33 16.40 13.98
CA VAL A 159 8.08 17.18 14.12
C VAL A 159 7.16 16.98 12.91
N GLU A 160 7.72 16.89 11.71
CA GLU A 160 6.93 16.79 10.48
C GLU A 160 6.40 15.38 10.20
N ILE A 161 7.23 14.35 10.38
CA ILE A 161 6.87 12.98 9.99
C ILE A 161 6.74 12.02 11.17
N GLY A 162 7.28 12.36 12.35
CA GLY A 162 7.27 11.49 13.53
C GLY A 162 8.62 10.84 13.81
N ASN A 163 8.64 9.93 14.79
CA ASN A 163 9.85 9.30 15.26
C ASN A 163 10.40 8.28 14.24
N ILE A 164 11.69 8.41 13.95
CA ILE A 164 12.42 7.49 13.07
C ILE A 164 13.23 6.53 13.96
N LEU A 165 12.96 5.24 13.86
CA LEU A 165 13.74 4.19 14.55
C LEU A 165 13.63 2.90 13.75
N LYS A 166 14.76 2.45 13.17
CA LYS A 166 14.80 1.21 12.39
C LYS A 166 13.65 1.11 11.36
N PRO A 167 13.51 2.10 10.48
CA PRO A 167 12.40 2.14 9.53
C PRO A 167 12.40 0.90 8.63
N ARG A 168 11.19 0.45 8.30
CA ARG A 168 10.95 -0.68 7.40
C ARG A 168 10.41 -0.15 6.08
N CYS A 169 10.61 -0.89 5.00
CA CYS A 169 10.05 -0.57 3.70
C CYS A 169 9.20 -1.73 3.19
N THR A 170 7.95 -1.47 2.86
CA THR A 170 7.13 -2.41 2.08
C THR A 170 7.28 -2.08 0.60
N LEU A 171 7.88 -3.00 -0.17
CA LEU A 171 8.03 -2.91 -1.61
C LEU A 171 6.90 -3.67 -2.30
N VAL A 172 6.02 -2.94 -3.02
CA VAL A 172 4.97 -3.53 -3.85
C VAL A 172 5.45 -3.58 -5.30
N ILE A 173 5.61 -4.79 -5.87
CA ILE A 173 6.22 -4.95 -7.19
C ILE A 173 5.72 -6.22 -7.90
N GLY A 174 5.44 -6.12 -9.19
CA GLY A 174 5.17 -7.25 -10.05
C GLY A 174 3.91 -8.05 -9.68
N ARG A 175 3.67 -9.13 -10.42
CA ARG A 175 2.52 -10.02 -10.27
C ARG A 175 2.95 -11.43 -9.86
N SER A 176 2.05 -12.15 -9.19
CA SER A 176 2.22 -13.57 -8.84
C SER A 176 1.04 -14.45 -9.27
N ASN A 177 0.19 -13.95 -10.17
CA ASN A 177 -1.00 -14.64 -10.65
C ASN A 177 -0.72 -15.95 -11.43
N ASN A 178 0.48 -16.07 -11.99
CA ASN A 178 0.94 -17.23 -12.77
C ASN A 178 2.05 -18.02 -12.06
N TRP A 179 2.28 -17.79 -10.76
CA TRP A 179 3.32 -18.48 -10.02
C TRP A 179 2.88 -19.92 -9.66
N THR A 180 3.85 -20.84 -9.79
CA THR A 180 3.76 -22.20 -9.25
C THR A 180 4.16 -22.22 -7.77
N GLU A 181 3.97 -23.37 -7.10
CA GLU A 181 4.41 -23.57 -5.72
C GLU A 181 5.91 -23.29 -5.53
N GLU A 182 6.74 -23.75 -6.47
CA GLU A 182 8.19 -23.48 -6.45
C GLU A 182 8.51 -21.98 -6.47
N HIS A 183 7.74 -21.15 -7.22
CA HIS A 183 7.93 -19.70 -7.21
C HIS A 183 7.60 -19.11 -5.83
N PHE A 184 6.55 -19.60 -5.17
CA PHE A 184 6.18 -19.13 -3.83
C PHE A 184 7.20 -19.55 -2.78
N GLU A 185 7.79 -20.75 -2.89
CA GLU A 185 8.88 -21.19 -2.03
C GLU A 185 10.12 -20.31 -2.21
N ALA A 186 10.55 -20.11 -3.45
CA ALA A 186 11.67 -19.22 -3.77
C ALA A 186 11.44 -17.79 -3.27
N PHE A 187 10.22 -17.28 -3.44
CA PHE A 187 9.83 -15.96 -2.91
C PHE A 187 9.94 -15.89 -1.39
N ARG A 188 9.48 -16.92 -0.67
CA ARG A 188 9.57 -16.98 0.78
C ARG A 188 11.02 -17.00 1.25
N ILE A 189 11.88 -17.78 0.60
CA ILE A 189 13.31 -17.83 0.87
C ILE A 189 13.94 -16.45 0.63
N LEU A 190 13.72 -15.85 -0.54
CA LEU A 190 14.25 -14.52 -0.86
C LEU A 190 13.82 -13.47 0.16
N ASN A 191 12.52 -13.41 0.46
CA ASN A 191 11.97 -12.38 1.36
C ASN A 191 12.48 -12.55 2.81
N SER A 192 12.79 -13.78 3.24
CA SER A 192 13.37 -14.05 4.57
C SER A 192 14.79 -13.52 4.76
N MET A 193 15.50 -13.18 3.68
CA MET A 193 16.85 -12.63 3.74
C MET A 193 16.88 -11.15 4.13
N TYR A 194 15.75 -10.46 4.05
CA TYR A 194 15.64 -9.03 4.34
C TYR A 194 14.94 -8.79 5.68
N HIS A 195 15.57 -8.04 6.57
CA HIS A 195 14.99 -7.72 7.89
C HIS A 195 14.07 -6.50 7.84
N ASN A 196 14.44 -5.49 7.04
CA ASN A 196 13.76 -4.19 7.01
C ASN A 196 12.99 -3.97 5.70
N ILE A 197 13.04 -4.91 4.76
CA ILE A 197 12.31 -4.81 3.49
C ILE A 197 11.35 -5.98 3.40
N ASN A 198 10.06 -5.67 3.27
CA ASN A 198 9.02 -6.65 3.04
C ASN A 198 8.56 -6.52 1.58
N ILE A 199 8.87 -7.53 0.77
CA ILE A 199 8.48 -7.54 -0.64
C ILE A 199 7.11 -8.20 -0.75
N ILE A 200 6.21 -7.59 -1.50
CA ILE A 200 4.85 -8.10 -1.75
C ILE A 200 4.47 -7.87 -3.22
N THR A 201 3.81 -8.84 -3.84
CA THR A 201 3.24 -8.64 -5.18
C THR A 201 1.86 -8.01 -5.11
N TYR A 202 1.40 -7.42 -6.22
CA TYR A 202 0.05 -6.85 -6.30
C TYR A 202 -1.05 -7.90 -6.03
N ASP A 203 -0.85 -9.15 -6.43
CA ASP A 203 -1.81 -10.22 -6.18
C ASP A 203 -1.87 -10.60 -4.70
N MET A 204 -0.73 -10.60 -4.00
CA MET A 204 -0.67 -10.82 -2.56
C MET A 204 -1.31 -9.65 -1.80
N LEU A 205 -1.04 -8.42 -2.25
CA LEU A 205 -1.65 -7.21 -1.68
C LEU A 205 -3.18 -7.27 -1.82
N LEU A 206 -3.69 -7.61 -3.01
CA LEU A 206 -5.12 -7.79 -3.26
C LEU A 206 -5.73 -8.86 -2.36
N LYS A 207 -5.10 -10.06 -2.28
CA LYS A 207 -5.57 -11.15 -1.39
C LYS A 207 -5.60 -10.74 0.08
N ARG A 208 -4.57 -10.03 0.55
CA ARG A 208 -4.51 -9.49 1.93
C ARG A 208 -5.65 -8.53 2.20
N ALA A 209 -5.88 -7.57 1.31
CA ALA A 209 -6.95 -6.59 1.44
C ALA A 209 -8.36 -7.23 1.35
N GLN A 210 -8.54 -8.23 0.50
CA GLN A 210 -9.78 -9.03 0.45
C GLN A 210 -10.04 -9.76 1.77
N LYS A 211 -8.99 -10.31 2.39
CA LYS A 211 -9.12 -10.99 3.69
C LYS A 211 -9.57 -10.02 4.80
N LEU A 212 -9.03 -8.81 4.83
CA LEU A 212 -9.48 -7.78 5.76
C LEU A 212 -10.98 -7.49 5.61
N CYS A 213 -11.46 -7.31 4.36
CA CYS A 213 -12.88 -7.11 4.09
C CYS A 213 -13.77 -8.32 4.43
N SER A 214 -13.25 -9.54 4.44
CA SER A 214 -14.02 -10.74 4.80
C SER A 214 -14.14 -10.91 6.32
N ILE A 215 -13.17 -10.47 7.10
CA ILE A 215 -13.22 -10.45 8.56
C ILE A 215 -14.27 -9.45 9.02
N ASP A 216 -14.25 -8.23 8.46
CA ASP A 216 -15.24 -7.19 8.75
C ASP A 216 -16.70 -7.64 8.40
N SER A 217 -16.86 -8.65 7.53
CA SER A 217 -18.19 -9.18 7.13
C SER A 217 -18.71 -10.30 8.04
N SER A 218 -17.86 -10.91 8.87
CA SER A 218 -18.22 -12.04 9.74
C SER A 218 -18.66 -11.62 11.15
N GLU A 219 -18.52 -10.32 11.49
CA GLU A 219 -18.92 -9.74 12.76
C GLU A 219 -20.30 -9.04 12.70
N THR A 220 -20.96 -9.08 11.54
CA THR A 220 -22.32 -8.56 11.32
C THR A 220 -23.31 -9.68 11.05
#